data_40c756d333f2fd319274b2634a1fc89e
#
_entry.id   40c756d333f2fd319274b2634a1fc89e
#
_cell.length_a   1.000
_cell.length_b   1.000
_cell.length_c   1.000
_cell.angle_alpha   90.00
_cell.angle_beta   90.00
_cell.angle_gamma   90.00
#
_symmetry.space_group_name_H-M   'P 1'
#
loop_
_entity.id
_entity.type
_entity.pdbx_description
1 polymer ?
#
loop_
_entity_poly.entity_id
_entity_poly.type
_entity_poly.pdbx_seq_one_letter_code
_entity_poly.pdbx_strand_id
1 'polypeptide(L)'
;MERQGDVAARGGRGATPTQVALAPIVLIKGSEGLLVDRALDQLRFLAHQADPNLERTDIVAATYQAGQIDVIASPSLFGESRMVIIRDLETMSDALAADLIAYASAPAPDVWLFLAHPGGNARGKKVIDAIAKAKWPVIPAEPLKNDREKLALIASDVRSAR
;
A
#
# COMPACT_ATOMS: atom_id res chain seq x y z
N MET A 1 -12.60 -34.88 -14.45
CA MET A 1 -12.76 -34.37 -14.37
C MET A 1 -12.47 -33.27 -14.21
N GLU A 2 -12.22 -32.57 -14.01
CA GLU A 2 -12.05 -31.62 -13.74
C GLU A 2 -11.63 -30.63 -14.36
N ARG A 3 -11.63 -29.99 -14.84
CA ARG A 3 -11.31 -29.01 -15.50
C ARG A 3 -11.83 -27.81 -15.09
N GLN A 4 -12.15 -27.59 -13.99
CA GLN A 4 -12.75 -26.44 -13.64
C GLN A 4 -11.83 -25.35 -13.62
N GLY A 5 -10.63 -25.42 -13.55
CA GLY A 5 -9.76 -24.31 -13.46
C GLY A 5 -9.74 -23.37 -14.62
N ASP A 6 -10.16 -23.81 -15.73
CA ASP A 6 -10.12 -22.95 -16.82
C ASP A 6 -10.99 -21.81 -16.80
N VAL A 7 -12.04 -21.86 -16.09
CA VAL A 7 -13.01 -20.83 -16.13
C VAL A 7 -12.47 -19.54 -15.63
N ALA A 8 -11.68 -19.61 -14.63
CA ALA A 8 -11.24 -18.38 -14.04
C ALA A 8 -10.37 -17.56 -14.94
N ALA A 9 -9.72 -18.20 -15.80
CA ALA A 9 -8.76 -17.51 -16.58
C ALA A 9 -9.30 -16.48 -17.47
N ARG A 10 -10.54 -16.61 -17.86
CA ARG A 10 -10.95 -15.68 -18.74
C ARG A 10 -11.43 -14.49 -18.24
N GLY A 11 -11.56 -14.26 -17.06
CA GLY A 11 -12.14 -13.06 -16.58
C GLY A 11 -11.26 -11.86 -16.70
N GLY A 12 -10.12 -12.00 -16.96
CA GLY A 12 -9.26 -10.88 -16.78
C GLY A 12 -9.09 -9.90 -17.86
N ARG A 13 -9.96 -9.75 -18.74
CA ARG A 13 -9.77 -8.85 -19.70
C ARG A 13 -10.15 -7.54 -19.40
N GLY A 14 -9.76 -6.63 -19.93
CA GLY A 14 -10.15 -5.26 -19.83
C GLY A 14 -9.67 -4.62 -18.57
N ALA A 15 -10.38 -3.63 -18.15
CA ALA A 15 -9.97 -2.81 -17.05
C ALA A 15 -10.12 -3.50 -15.73
N THR A 16 -9.33 -4.44 -15.49
CA THR A 16 -9.38 -5.09 -14.22
C THR A 16 -8.82 -4.18 -13.17
N PRO A 17 -9.50 -4.02 -12.07
CA PRO A 17 -8.95 -3.19 -11.00
C PRO A 17 -7.63 -3.77 -10.55
N THR A 18 -6.73 -2.91 -10.18
CA THR A 18 -5.43 -3.33 -9.69
C THR A 18 -5.64 -4.28 -8.53
N GLN A 19 -5.09 -5.45 -8.65
CA GLN A 19 -5.26 -6.41 -7.61
C GLN A 19 -4.40 -6.05 -6.43
N VAL A 20 -4.99 -5.93 -5.27
CA VAL A 20 -4.27 -5.55 -4.06
C VAL A 20 -3.88 -6.81 -3.31
N ALA A 21 -2.62 -6.93 -2.99
CA ALA A 21 -2.12 -8.08 -2.25
C ALA A 21 -1.19 -7.62 -1.15
N LEU A 22 -1.13 -8.38 -0.06
CA LEU A 22 -0.23 -8.05 1.03
C LEU A 22 1.22 -8.30 0.65
N ALA A 23 2.07 -7.43 1.13
CA ALA A 23 3.51 -7.58 1.03
C ALA A 23 4.12 -6.83 2.21
N PRO A 24 5.37 -7.10 2.56
CA PRO A 24 6.01 -6.37 3.66
C PRO A 24 5.98 -4.87 3.50
N ILE A 25 6.06 -4.37 2.27
CA ILE A 25 5.94 -2.95 2.00
C ILE A 25 5.05 -2.79 0.77
N VAL A 26 4.04 -1.93 0.87
CA VAL A 26 3.18 -1.59 -0.26
C VAL A 26 3.12 -0.08 -0.35
N LEU A 27 3.40 0.46 -1.52
CA LEU A 27 3.30 1.90 -1.77
C LEU A 27 2.06 2.18 -2.59
N ILE A 28 1.21 3.08 -2.11
CA ILE A 28 0.08 3.58 -2.88
C ILE A 28 0.52 4.93 -3.43
N LYS A 29 0.57 5.05 -4.75
CA LYS A 29 1.13 6.23 -5.39
C LYS A 29 0.11 6.90 -6.29
N GLY A 30 -0.27 8.10 -5.95
CA GLY A 30 -1.20 8.87 -6.75
C GLY A 30 -1.89 9.93 -5.91
N SER A 31 -2.53 10.87 -6.59
CA SER A 31 -3.12 12.02 -5.93
C SER A 31 -4.63 11.89 -5.71
N GLU A 32 -5.25 10.80 -6.18
CA GLU A 32 -6.69 10.64 -6.03
C GLU A 32 -7.02 10.08 -4.66
N GLY A 33 -7.48 10.94 -3.75
CA GLY A 33 -7.71 10.54 -2.36
C GLY A 33 -8.65 9.38 -2.18
N LEU A 34 -9.71 9.30 -2.98
CA LEU A 34 -10.65 8.21 -2.88
C LEU A 34 -9.99 6.86 -3.21
N LEU A 35 -9.13 6.86 -4.22
CA LEU A 35 -8.43 5.63 -4.58
C LEU A 35 -7.41 5.24 -3.53
N VAL A 36 -6.75 6.21 -2.92
CA VAL A 36 -5.83 5.95 -1.82
C VAL A 36 -6.57 5.31 -0.66
N ASP A 37 -7.70 5.89 -0.27
CA ASP A 37 -8.47 5.37 0.86
C ASP A 37 -8.97 3.97 0.58
N ARG A 38 -9.42 3.72 -0.64
CA ARG A 38 -9.91 2.40 -1.01
C ARG A 38 -8.79 1.36 -0.96
N ALA A 39 -7.61 1.70 -1.45
CA ALA A 39 -6.48 0.78 -1.41
C ALA A 39 -6.07 0.48 0.02
N LEU A 40 -6.05 1.50 0.88
CA LEU A 40 -5.73 1.28 2.28
C LEU A 40 -6.76 0.41 2.98
N ASP A 41 -8.04 0.61 2.67
CA ASP A 41 -9.09 -0.23 3.25
C ASP A 41 -8.93 -1.70 2.85
N GLN A 42 -8.59 -1.94 1.60
CA GLN A 42 -8.37 -3.29 1.14
C GLN A 42 -7.16 -3.93 1.81
N LEU A 43 -6.08 -3.18 1.94
CA LEU A 43 -4.88 -3.70 2.60
C LEU A 43 -5.15 -4.00 4.08
N ARG A 44 -5.89 -3.13 4.75
CA ARG A 44 -6.25 -3.37 6.14
C ARG A 44 -7.08 -4.62 6.31
N PHE A 45 -8.03 -4.81 5.40
CA PHE A 45 -8.86 -6.00 5.42
C PHE A 45 -8.02 -7.26 5.27
N LEU A 46 -7.12 -7.27 4.30
CA LEU A 46 -6.26 -8.42 4.07
C LEU A 46 -5.34 -8.69 5.25
N ALA A 47 -4.81 -7.63 5.84
CA ALA A 47 -3.92 -7.80 6.98
C ALA A 47 -4.67 -8.39 8.18
N HIS A 48 -5.89 -7.94 8.43
CA HIS A 48 -6.68 -8.48 9.52
C HIS A 48 -7.13 -9.91 9.26
N GLN A 49 -7.32 -10.28 8.01
CA GLN A 49 -7.59 -11.68 7.68
C GLN A 49 -6.38 -12.56 7.95
N ALA A 50 -5.18 -12.04 7.67
CA ALA A 50 -3.97 -12.81 7.89
C ALA A 50 -3.65 -12.94 9.37
N ASP A 51 -3.93 -11.92 10.16
CA ASP A 51 -3.70 -11.94 11.60
C ASP A 51 -4.77 -11.11 12.31
N PRO A 52 -5.82 -11.75 12.82
CA PRO A 52 -6.90 -11.01 13.49
C PRO A 52 -6.44 -10.24 14.73
N ASN A 53 -5.31 -10.59 15.28
CA ASN A 53 -4.80 -9.91 16.48
C ASN A 53 -3.73 -8.89 16.20
N LEU A 54 -3.56 -8.51 14.94
CA LEU A 54 -2.50 -7.57 14.59
C LEU A 54 -2.70 -6.22 15.27
N GLU A 55 -1.59 -5.54 15.51
CA GLU A 55 -1.61 -4.18 16.04
C GLU A 55 -1.46 -3.19 14.92
N ARG A 56 -2.17 -2.07 15.00
CA ARG A 56 -2.08 -1.02 14.02
C ARG A 56 -1.35 0.18 14.60
N THR A 57 -0.44 0.74 13.84
CA THR A 57 0.28 1.96 14.20
C THR A 57 0.24 2.91 13.02
N ASP A 58 -0.17 4.16 13.27
CA ASP A 58 -0.13 5.20 12.25
C ASP A 58 1.02 6.12 12.59
N ILE A 59 1.84 6.42 11.58
CA ILE A 59 2.97 7.33 11.73
C ILE A 59 2.67 8.62 10.96
N VAL A 60 2.93 9.75 11.59
CA VAL A 60 2.79 11.04 10.94
C VAL A 60 4.13 11.37 10.27
N ALA A 61 4.12 11.44 8.94
CA ALA A 61 5.35 11.61 8.18
C ALA A 61 6.10 12.88 8.54
N ALA A 62 5.40 13.97 8.75
CA ALA A 62 6.03 15.27 9.00
C ALA A 62 6.75 15.34 10.33
N THR A 63 6.32 14.58 11.33
CA THR A 63 6.90 14.65 12.66
C THR A 63 7.69 13.41 13.05
N TYR A 64 7.96 12.56 12.08
CA TYR A 64 8.71 11.34 12.32
C TYR A 64 10.12 11.64 12.83
N GLN A 65 10.56 10.87 13.79
CA GLN A 65 11.90 10.98 14.34
C GLN A 65 12.72 9.74 14.05
N ALA A 66 14.02 9.92 13.90
CA ALA A 66 14.91 8.84 13.53
C ALA A 66 14.78 7.67 14.52
N GLY A 67 14.73 6.46 13.99
CA GLY A 67 14.64 5.25 14.79
C GLY A 67 13.24 4.81 15.13
N GLN A 68 12.23 5.60 14.83
CA GLN A 68 10.86 5.27 15.18
C GLN A 68 10.40 3.98 14.51
N ILE A 69 10.78 3.79 13.25
CA ILE A 69 10.42 2.56 12.53
C ILE A 69 11.07 1.35 13.19
N ASP A 70 12.32 1.47 13.60
CA ASP A 70 13.02 0.35 14.23
C ASP A 70 12.33 -0.08 15.53
N VAL A 71 11.85 0.88 16.28
CA VAL A 71 11.14 0.56 17.52
C VAL A 71 9.85 -0.19 17.21
N ILE A 72 9.09 0.32 16.24
CA ILE A 72 7.82 -0.30 15.87
C ILE A 72 8.05 -1.68 15.26
N ALA A 73 9.12 -1.86 14.52
CA ALA A 73 9.41 -3.11 13.85
C ALA A 73 10.05 -4.16 14.75
N SER A 74 10.29 -3.82 16.01
CA SER A 74 10.85 -4.78 16.96
C SER A 74 9.87 -5.95 17.14
N PRO A 75 10.38 -7.17 17.33
CA PRO A 75 9.50 -8.32 17.47
C PRO A 75 8.51 -8.16 18.61
N SER A 76 7.28 -8.58 18.39
CA SER A 76 6.28 -8.56 19.42
C SER A 76 6.52 -9.67 20.44
N LEU A 77 6.24 -9.41 21.70
CA LEU A 77 6.40 -10.41 22.73
C LEU A 77 5.44 -11.58 22.55
N PHE A 78 4.32 -11.33 21.90
CA PHE A 78 3.30 -12.37 21.72
C PHE A 78 3.20 -12.87 20.30
N GLY A 79 4.11 -12.45 19.43
CA GLY A 79 4.13 -12.94 18.06
C GLY A 79 3.08 -12.34 17.14
N GLU A 80 2.39 -11.29 17.57
CA GLU A 80 1.41 -10.65 16.71
C GLU A 80 2.08 -9.88 15.60
N SER A 81 1.40 -9.81 14.46
CA SER A 81 1.85 -8.98 13.36
C SER A 81 1.54 -7.51 13.64
N ARG A 82 2.18 -6.63 12.93
CA ARG A 82 1.96 -5.20 13.09
C ARG A 82 1.72 -4.57 11.73
N MET A 83 0.74 -3.70 11.67
CA MET A 83 0.43 -2.96 10.46
C MET A 83 0.77 -1.50 10.71
N VAL A 84 1.63 -0.93 9.89
CA VAL A 84 2.07 0.45 10.02
C VAL A 84 1.59 1.21 8.80
N ILE A 85 0.91 2.33 9.01
CA ILE A 85 0.39 3.15 7.93
C ILE A 85 1.04 4.51 8.01
N ILE A 86 1.63 4.98 6.90
CA ILE A 86 2.21 6.30 6.80
C ILE A 86 1.60 6.98 5.57
N ARG A 87 0.78 8.00 5.80
CA ARG A 87 0.17 8.78 4.73
C ARG A 87 0.96 10.07 4.52
N ASP A 88 0.62 10.76 3.45
CA ASP A 88 1.19 12.08 3.15
C ASP A 88 2.71 12.06 3.14
N LEU A 89 3.28 11.10 2.43
CA LEU A 89 4.72 10.93 2.39
C LEU A 89 5.46 12.14 1.83
N GLU A 90 4.79 12.99 1.07
CA GLU A 90 5.42 14.21 0.56
C GLU A 90 5.80 15.18 1.69
N THR A 91 5.23 14.98 2.88
CA THR A 91 5.56 15.83 4.03
C THR A 91 6.66 15.22 4.89
N MET A 92 7.28 14.13 4.45
CA MET A 92 8.23 13.39 5.27
C MET A 92 9.41 14.22 5.74
N SER A 93 9.87 13.93 6.96
CA SER A 93 11.10 14.51 7.46
C SER A 93 12.28 13.81 6.79
N ASP A 94 13.47 14.41 6.89
CA ASP A 94 14.67 13.77 6.35
C ASP A 94 14.95 12.46 7.06
N ALA A 95 14.64 12.38 8.35
CA ALA A 95 14.83 11.17 9.11
C ALA A 95 13.96 10.03 8.57
N LEU A 96 12.70 10.34 8.25
CA LEU A 96 11.82 9.33 7.69
C LEU A 96 12.31 8.85 6.32
N ALA A 97 12.76 9.79 5.49
CA ALA A 97 13.29 9.41 4.17
C ALA A 97 14.46 8.44 4.31
N ALA A 98 15.40 8.74 5.19
CA ALA A 98 16.57 7.89 5.38
C ALA A 98 16.17 6.51 5.92
N ASP A 99 15.26 6.50 6.91
CA ASP A 99 14.86 5.24 7.52
C ASP A 99 14.07 4.37 6.58
N LEU A 100 13.21 4.97 5.73
CA LEU A 100 12.45 4.20 4.76
C LEU A 100 13.35 3.60 3.69
N ILE A 101 14.34 4.33 3.23
CA ILE A 101 15.27 3.82 2.25
C ILE A 101 16.01 2.61 2.81
N ALA A 102 16.46 2.69 4.05
CA ALA A 102 17.12 1.57 4.68
C ALA A 102 16.16 0.39 4.91
N TYR A 103 14.95 0.70 5.35
CA TYR A 103 13.96 -0.34 5.64
C TYR A 103 13.55 -1.10 4.38
N ALA A 104 13.52 -0.41 3.24
CA ALA A 104 13.07 -1.03 1.99
C ALA A 104 13.94 -2.22 1.59
N SER A 105 15.20 -2.24 1.99
CA SER A 105 16.09 -3.33 1.62
C SER A 105 16.01 -4.51 2.59
N ALA A 106 15.49 -4.31 3.78
CA ALA A 106 15.44 -5.37 4.79
C ALA A 106 14.25 -5.18 5.73
N PRO A 107 13.03 -5.38 5.23
CA PRO A 107 11.85 -5.19 6.08
C PRO A 107 11.75 -6.26 7.17
N ALA A 108 11.14 -5.90 8.28
CA ALA A 108 10.95 -6.82 9.38
C ALA A 108 9.91 -7.88 9.03
N PRO A 109 10.06 -9.09 9.52
CA PRO A 109 9.20 -10.20 9.10
C PRO A 109 7.74 -10.07 9.50
N ASP A 110 7.38 -9.61 10.60
CA ASP A 110 5.99 -9.59 11.03
C ASP A 110 5.36 -8.21 10.94
N VAL A 111 5.85 -7.39 10.02
CA VAL A 111 5.36 -6.02 9.88
C VAL A 111 4.91 -5.78 8.44
N TRP A 112 3.71 -5.26 8.29
CA TRP A 112 3.23 -4.78 6.99
C TRP A 112 3.26 -3.27 7.01
N LEU A 113 4.02 -2.69 6.10
CA LEU A 113 4.17 -1.24 6.00
C LEU A 113 3.45 -0.73 4.76
N PHE A 114 2.42 0.09 4.97
CA PHE A 114 1.64 0.66 3.88
C PHE A 114 1.90 2.16 3.82
N LEU A 115 2.34 2.61 2.65
CA LEU A 115 2.75 3.99 2.43
C LEU A 115 1.87 4.64 1.37
N ALA A 116 1.57 5.92 1.54
CA ALA A 116 0.81 6.67 0.55
C ALA A 116 1.56 7.94 0.16
N HIS A 117 1.78 8.12 -1.14
CA HIS A 117 2.48 9.27 -1.70
C HIS A 117 1.68 9.80 -2.90
N PRO A 118 1.56 11.13 -3.05
CA PRO A 118 0.74 11.67 -4.13
C PRO A 118 1.33 11.52 -5.54
N GLY A 119 2.61 11.18 -5.65
CA GLY A 119 3.24 11.03 -6.96
C GLY A 119 3.65 12.36 -7.55
N GLY A 120 3.89 12.38 -8.84
CA GLY A 120 4.27 13.59 -9.54
C GLY A 120 5.60 14.12 -9.08
N ASN A 121 5.69 15.43 -8.94
CA ASN A 121 6.93 16.09 -8.53
C ASN A 121 7.02 16.32 -7.03
N ALA A 122 6.14 15.71 -6.26
CA ALA A 122 6.16 15.90 -4.83
C ALA A 122 7.43 15.28 -4.22
N ARG A 123 7.80 15.81 -3.05
CA ARG A 123 8.99 15.36 -2.37
C ARG A 123 8.94 13.88 -2.03
N GLY A 124 10.07 13.22 -2.05
CA GLY A 124 10.15 11.80 -1.68
C GLY A 124 10.57 10.88 -2.80
N LYS A 125 11.08 11.42 -3.89
CA LYS A 125 11.46 10.62 -5.02
C LYS A 125 12.46 9.54 -4.66
N LYS A 126 13.42 9.83 -3.80
CA LYS A 126 14.42 8.84 -3.43
C LYS A 126 13.82 7.64 -2.71
N VAL A 127 12.80 7.88 -1.90
CA VAL A 127 12.10 6.81 -1.21
C VAL A 127 11.32 5.97 -2.23
N ILE A 128 10.62 6.62 -3.14
CA ILE A 128 9.87 5.92 -4.18
C ILE A 128 10.81 5.07 -5.02
N ASP A 129 11.95 5.63 -5.41
CA ASP A 129 12.95 4.91 -6.20
C ASP A 129 13.50 3.71 -5.43
N ALA A 130 13.73 3.84 -4.14
CA ALA A 130 14.24 2.73 -3.32
C ALA A 130 13.21 1.60 -3.24
N ILE A 131 11.94 1.95 -3.11
CA ILE A 131 10.86 0.95 -3.07
C ILE A 131 10.77 0.23 -4.42
N ALA A 132 10.85 0.98 -5.51
CA ALA A 132 10.80 0.39 -6.84
C ALA A 132 12.00 -0.50 -7.10
N LYS A 133 13.18 -0.07 -6.66
CA LYS A 133 14.40 -0.84 -6.85
C LYS A 133 14.34 -2.15 -6.08
N ALA A 134 13.74 -2.14 -4.91
CA ALA A 134 13.57 -3.34 -4.11
C ALA A 134 12.40 -4.19 -4.59
N LYS A 135 11.66 -3.71 -5.60
CA LYS A 135 10.56 -4.44 -6.24
C LYS A 135 9.35 -4.68 -5.35
N TRP A 136 9.12 -3.80 -4.39
CA TRP A 136 7.90 -3.87 -3.62
C TRP A 136 6.71 -3.37 -4.44
N PRO A 137 5.51 -3.88 -4.19
CA PRO A 137 4.35 -3.49 -5.00
C PRO A 137 3.99 -2.02 -4.87
N VAL A 138 3.59 -1.44 -5.99
CA VAL A 138 3.11 -0.06 -6.05
C VAL A 138 1.70 -0.10 -6.62
N ILE A 139 0.74 0.42 -5.87
CA ILE A 139 -0.65 0.50 -6.29
C ILE A 139 -0.90 1.90 -6.82
N PRO A 140 -1.29 2.04 -8.08
CA PRO A 140 -1.55 3.39 -8.62
C PRO A 140 -2.86 3.95 -8.08
N ALA A 141 -2.85 5.23 -7.75
CA ALA A 141 -4.03 5.96 -7.29
C ALA A 141 -4.10 7.30 -8.00
N GLU A 142 -3.92 7.27 -9.31
CA GLU A 142 -3.94 8.48 -10.11
C GLU A 142 -5.31 8.78 -10.65
N PRO A 143 -5.64 10.03 -10.87
CA PRO A 143 -6.90 10.38 -11.51
C PRO A 143 -6.96 9.79 -12.90
N LEU A 144 -8.15 9.40 -13.33
CA LEU A 144 -8.34 8.89 -14.68
C LEU A 144 -8.15 10.02 -15.68
N LYS A 145 -7.63 9.66 -16.84
CA LYS A 145 -7.29 10.67 -17.82
C LYS A 145 -8.44 11.20 -18.63
N ASN A 146 -9.50 10.46 -18.73
CA ASN A 146 -10.65 10.95 -19.50
C ASN A 146 -11.95 10.49 -18.84
N ASP A 147 -13.04 11.11 -19.25
CA ASP A 147 -14.33 10.86 -18.64
C ASP A 147 -14.81 9.44 -18.83
N ARG A 148 -14.44 8.85 -19.95
CA ARG A 148 -14.87 7.49 -20.22
C ARG A 148 -14.26 6.52 -19.21
N GLU A 149 -12.99 6.70 -18.88
CA GLU A 149 -12.36 5.86 -17.88
C GLU A 149 -12.97 6.08 -16.52
N LYS A 150 -13.33 7.31 -16.19
CA LYS A 150 -13.96 7.59 -14.92
C LYS A 150 -15.32 6.91 -14.82
N LEU A 151 -16.09 6.95 -15.89
CA LEU A 151 -17.40 6.31 -15.89
C LEU A 151 -17.27 4.79 -15.77
N ALA A 152 -16.28 4.21 -16.41
CA ALA A 152 -16.04 2.78 -16.30
C ALA A 152 -15.67 2.39 -14.88
N LEU A 153 -14.86 3.20 -14.22
CA LEU A 153 -14.49 2.93 -12.84
C LEU A 153 -15.68 3.02 -11.91
N ILE A 154 -16.51 4.03 -12.07
CA ILE A 154 -17.68 4.21 -11.25
C ILE A 154 -18.64 3.04 -11.41
N ALA A 155 -18.86 2.59 -12.64
CA ALA A 155 -19.73 1.47 -12.90
C ALA A 155 -19.20 0.18 -12.25
N SER A 156 -17.89 0.00 -12.28
CA SER A 156 -17.28 -1.14 -11.66
C SER A 156 -17.48 -1.12 -10.15
N ASP A 157 -17.36 0.04 -9.54
CA ASP A 157 -17.55 0.18 -8.11
C ASP A 157 -18.98 -0.13 -7.70
N VAL A 158 -19.93 0.32 -8.47
CA VAL A 158 -21.33 0.06 -8.18
C VAL A 158 -21.61 -1.44 -8.22
N ARG A 159 -21.03 -2.13 -9.18
CA ARG A 159 -21.21 -3.56 -9.24
C ARG A 159 -20.55 -4.27 -8.08
N SER A 160 -19.42 -3.80 -7.66
CA SER A 160 -18.73 -4.43 -6.54
C SER A 160 -19.49 -4.27 -5.25
N ALA A 161 -20.25 -3.23 -5.12
CA ALA A 161 -20.97 -2.96 -3.90
C ALA A 161 -22.16 -3.89 -3.69
N ARG A 162 -22.55 -4.65 -4.68
CA ARG A 162 -23.66 -5.58 -4.54
C ARG A 162 -23.23 -7.00 -4.24
#